data_f6e27f392d2b6ad740cbc17228395365
#
_entry.id   f6e27f392d2b6ad740cbc17228395365
#
_cell.length_a   1.000
_cell.length_b   1.000
_cell.length_c   1.000
_cell.angle_alpha   90.00
_cell.angle_beta   90.00
_cell.angle_gamma   90.00
#
_symmetry.space_group_name_H-M   'P 1'
#
loop_
_entity.id
_entity.type
_entity.pdbx_description
1 polymer ?
#
loop_
_entity_poly.entity_id
_entity_poly.type
_entity_poly.pdbx_seq_one_letter_code
_entity_poly.pdbx_strand_id
1 'polypeptide(L)'
;TTAEGDMIAALGLRYGTPEATDFSVEVHKALAIAAYGSSVNMAKERGAFEVYDAEREKNNPYINRLREASPELYDEMVANGRRNIACLTIAPTGTTSLMTQTTSGIEPVFLPVYKRRRKVNPNDPEVHIDYVDETGDAFEEYIVYHPKFLKWMEVNDIERKDSYTQEELDALVARSPYYKATSNDVDWMEKVKMQGRVQKWVDHSISVTINLPSDVTEDLVLSLIHISEPTRPY
;
A
#
# COMPACT_ATOMS: atom_id res chain seq x y z
N THR A 1 5.56 -5.95 3.31
CA THR A 1 5.27 -5.71 1.88
C THR A 1 5.22 -4.22 1.57
N THR A 2 5.34 -3.83 0.29
CA THR A 2 5.25 -2.47 -0.23
C THR A 2 4.75 -2.51 -1.67
N ALA A 3 4.44 -1.34 -2.27
CA ALA A 3 4.01 -1.18 -3.66
C ALA A 3 2.62 -1.73 -4.00
N GLU A 4 1.73 -1.85 -3.03
CA GLU A 4 0.37 -2.39 -3.25
C GLU A 4 -0.41 -1.56 -4.28
N GLY A 5 -0.40 -0.23 -4.14
CA GLY A 5 -1.10 0.66 -5.06
C GLY A 5 -0.61 0.55 -6.49
N ASP A 6 0.70 0.45 -6.69
CA ASP A 6 1.28 0.28 -8.03
C ASP A 6 1.07 -1.11 -8.60
N MET A 7 1.07 -2.15 -7.77
CA MET A 7 0.74 -3.51 -8.19
C MET A 7 -0.68 -3.57 -8.76
N ILE A 8 -1.64 -3.00 -8.03
CA ILE A 8 -3.04 -2.93 -8.45
C ILE A 8 -3.16 -2.17 -9.78
N ALA A 9 -2.52 -1.00 -9.89
CA ALA A 9 -2.54 -0.19 -11.10
C ALA A 9 -1.89 -0.90 -12.30
N ALA A 10 -0.76 -1.59 -12.08
CA ALA A 10 -0.05 -2.31 -13.14
C ALA A 10 -0.87 -3.48 -13.73
N LEU A 11 -1.79 -4.03 -12.96
CA LEU A 11 -2.71 -5.09 -13.39
C LEU A 11 -4.00 -4.53 -14.02
N GLY A 12 -4.11 -3.21 -14.19
CA GLY A 12 -5.29 -2.56 -14.73
C GLY A 12 -6.48 -2.53 -13.77
N LEU A 13 -6.26 -2.87 -12.50
CA LEU A 13 -7.27 -2.79 -11.45
C LEU A 13 -7.28 -1.38 -10.85
N ARG A 14 -8.42 -0.95 -10.33
CA ARG A 14 -8.55 0.33 -9.66
C ARG A 14 -8.54 0.16 -8.15
N TYR A 15 -7.56 0.78 -7.49
CA TYR A 15 -7.49 0.78 -6.03
C TYR A 15 -8.79 1.35 -5.42
N GLY A 16 -9.27 0.73 -4.34
CA GLY A 16 -10.52 1.11 -3.67
C GLY A 16 -11.78 0.47 -4.26
N THR A 17 -11.64 -0.49 -5.18
CA THR A 17 -12.76 -1.30 -5.66
C THR A 17 -12.79 -2.67 -4.97
N PRO A 18 -13.96 -3.32 -4.88
CA PRO A 18 -14.07 -4.68 -4.36
C PRO A 18 -13.17 -5.68 -5.10
N GLU A 19 -13.08 -5.57 -6.43
CA GLU A 19 -12.24 -6.44 -7.27
C GLU A 19 -10.75 -6.30 -6.91
N ALA A 20 -10.23 -5.07 -6.76
CA ALA A 20 -8.86 -4.82 -6.32
C ALA A 20 -8.61 -5.36 -4.92
N THR A 21 -9.60 -5.23 -4.02
CA THR A 21 -9.56 -5.78 -2.67
C THR A 21 -9.49 -7.30 -2.68
N ASP A 22 -10.32 -7.97 -3.47
CA ASP A 22 -10.32 -9.44 -3.60
C ASP A 22 -8.97 -9.93 -4.10
N PHE A 23 -8.43 -9.29 -5.14
CA PHE A 23 -7.12 -9.63 -5.67
C PHE A 23 -6.00 -9.44 -4.63
N SER A 24 -5.99 -8.31 -3.93
CA SER A 24 -5.02 -8.03 -2.86
C SER A 24 -5.07 -9.09 -1.75
N VAL A 25 -6.26 -9.52 -1.36
CA VAL A 25 -6.44 -10.59 -0.36
C VAL A 25 -5.82 -11.92 -0.84
N GLU A 26 -6.03 -12.31 -2.11
CA GLU A 26 -5.44 -13.53 -2.65
C GLU A 26 -3.91 -13.45 -2.74
N VAL A 27 -3.34 -12.30 -3.08
CA VAL A 27 -1.89 -12.08 -3.06
C VAL A 27 -1.33 -12.26 -1.64
N HIS A 28 -1.96 -11.65 -0.63
CA HIS A 28 -1.49 -11.75 0.75
C HIS A 28 -1.68 -13.15 1.33
N LYS A 29 -2.73 -13.86 0.93
CA LYS A 29 -2.93 -15.27 1.26
C LYS A 29 -1.80 -16.14 0.68
N ALA A 30 -1.46 -15.96 -0.58
CA ALA A 30 -0.35 -16.68 -1.21
C ALA A 30 0.98 -16.38 -0.53
N LEU A 31 1.24 -15.09 -0.19
CA LEU A 31 2.42 -14.67 0.56
C LEU A 31 2.47 -15.32 1.95
N ALA A 32 1.35 -15.40 2.67
CA ALA A 32 1.27 -16.02 3.98
C ALA A 32 1.63 -17.51 3.92
N ILE A 33 1.02 -18.25 3.01
CA ILE A 33 1.29 -19.68 2.82
C ILE A 33 2.76 -19.92 2.48
N ALA A 34 3.31 -19.16 1.53
CA ALA A 34 4.70 -19.29 1.09
C ALA A 34 5.71 -18.92 2.19
N ALA A 35 5.47 -17.83 2.93
CA ALA A 35 6.35 -17.39 4.01
C ALA A 35 6.39 -18.40 5.16
N TYR A 36 5.25 -18.92 5.55
CA TYR A 36 5.16 -19.94 6.59
C TYR A 36 5.75 -21.27 6.13
N GLY A 37 5.53 -21.69 4.89
CA GLY A 37 6.18 -22.85 4.28
C GLY A 37 7.70 -22.74 4.29
N SER A 38 8.22 -21.57 3.91
CA SER A 38 9.66 -21.28 3.98
C SER A 38 10.17 -21.35 5.43
N SER A 39 9.41 -20.82 6.40
CA SER A 39 9.77 -20.87 7.81
C SER A 39 9.79 -22.31 8.38
N VAL A 40 8.88 -23.17 7.94
CA VAL A 40 8.88 -24.61 8.26
C VAL A 40 10.11 -25.30 7.66
N ASN A 41 10.44 -25.03 6.39
CA ASN A 41 11.65 -25.58 5.76
C ASN A 41 12.92 -25.16 6.49
N MET A 42 13.01 -23.87 6.89
CA MET A 42 14.12 -23.41 7.72
C MET A 42 14.16 -24.09 9.09
N ALA A 43 13.01 -24.44 9.68
CA ALA A 43 12.97 -25.19 10.94
C ALA A 43 13.47 -26.63 10.77
N LYS A 44 13.18 -27.29 9.66
CA LYS A 44 13.74 -28.63 9.33
C LYS A 44 15.28 -28.61 9.29
N GLU A 45 15.88 -27.50 8.82
CA GLU A 45 17.33 -27.35 8.71
C GLU A 45 18.01 -26.88 9.99
N ARG A 46 17.37 -25.97 10.75
CA ARG A 46 18.02 -25.20 11.81
C ARG A 46 17.28 -25.28 13.16
N GLY A 47 16.25 -26.10 13.25
CA GLY A 47 15.35 -26.18 14.41
C GLY A 47 14.30 -25.07 14.43
N ALA A 48 13.20 -25.36 15.09
CA ALA A 48 12.15 -24.37 15.34
C ALA A 48 12.64 -23.24 16.27
N PHE A 49 11.88 -22.17 16.40
CA PHE A 49 12.15 -21.19 17.43
C PHE A 49 11.93 -21.80 18.82
N GLU A 50 12.71 -21.35 19.81
CA GLU A 50 12.91 -22.04 21.10
C GLU A 50 11.63 -22.36 21.87
N VAL A 51 10.64 -21.47 21.87
CA VAL A 51 9.39 -21.62 22.62
C VAL A 51 8.22 -22.08 21.73
N TYR A 52 8.50 -22.67 20.57
CA TYR A 52 7.46 -23.21 19.71
C TYR A 52 6.70 -24.35 20.40
N ASP A 53 5.37 -24.22 20.38
CA ASP A 53 4.45 -25.22 20.90
C ASP A 53 3.15 -25.20 20.11
N ALA A 54 2.91 -26.23 19.31
CA ALA A 54 1.73 -26.33 18.46
C ALA A 54 0.40 -26.34 19.26
N GLU A 55 0.40 -26.89 20.50
CA GLU A 55 -0.79 -26.90 21.34
C GLU A 55 -1.19 -25.52 21.84
N ARG A 56 -0.21 -24.65 22.11
CA ARG A 56 -0.47 -23.25 22.48
C ARG A 56 -1.10 -22.46 21.35
N GLU A 57 -0.79 -22.83 20.10
CA GLU A 57 -1.24 -22.10 18.90
C GLU A 57 -2.54 -22.65 18.30
N LYS A 58 -3.05 -23.78 18.76
CA LYS A 58 -4.22 -24.44 18.17
C LYS A 58 -5.49 -23.57 18.10
N ASN A 59 -5.61 -22.58 18.99
CA ASN A 59 -6.73 -21.64 19.02
C ASN A 59 -6.39 -20.28 18.39
N ASN A 60 -5.19 -20.10 17.83
CA ASN A 60 -4.79 -18.87 17.18
C ASN A 60 -5.58 -18.71 15.87
N PRO A 61 -6.36 -17.61 15.70
CA PRO A 61 -7.20 -17.41 14.50
C PRO A 61 -6.40 -17.36 13.19
N TYR A 62 -5.17 -16.84 13.24
CA TYR A 62 -4.29 -16.79 12.08
C TYR A 62 -3.81 -18.18 11.67
N ILE A 63 -3.37 -18.98 12.63
CA ILE A 63 -2.92 -20.37 12.40
C ILE A 63 -4.08 -21.25 11.93
N ASN A 64 -5.28 -21.07 12.47
CA ASN A 64 -6.48 -21.78 11.99
C ASN A 64 -6.81 -21.43 10.54
N ARG A 65 -6.64 -20.18 10.15
CA ARG A 65 -6.82 -19.74 8.76
C ARG A 65 -5.80 -20.35 7.80
N LEU A 66 -4.53 -20.44 8.23
CA LEU A 66 -3.50 -21.16 7.46
C LEU A 66 -3.84 -22.65 7.32
N ARG A 67 -4.33 -23.30 8.38
CA ARG A 67 -4.78 -24.70 8.35
C ARG A 67 -5.91 -24.92 7.34
N GLU A 68 -6.91 -24.03 7.34
CA GLU A 68 -8.02 -24.09 6.37
C GLU A 68 -7.56 -23.88 4.92
N ALA A 69 -6.59 -22.98 4.73
CA ALA A 69 -6.09 -22.64 3.40
C ALA A 69 -5.06 -23.63 2.85
N SER A 70 -4.30 -24.28 3.70
CA SER A 70 -3.27 -25.27 3.35
C SER A 70 -3.10 -26.27 4.51
N PRO A 71 -3.90 -27.36 4.55
CA PRO A 71 -3.79 -28.38 5.56
C PRO A 71 -2.41 -29.03 5.63
N GLU A 72 -1.80 -29.29 4.46
CA GLU A 72 -0.48 -29.90 4.37
C GLU A 72 0.60 -29.02 5.06
N LEU A 73 0.56 -27.70 4.85
CA LEU A 73 1.47 -26.78 5.50
C LEU A 73 1.27 -26.82 7.04
N TYR A 74 0.03 -26.88 7.48
CA TYR A 74 -0.28 -26.97 8.92
C TYR A 74 0.29 -28.25 9.53
N ASP A 75 0.09 -29.40 8.88
CA ASP A 75 0.60 -30.70 9.36
C ASP A 75 2.13 -30.70 9.42
N GLU A 76 2.79 -30.14 8.40
CA GLU A 76 4.24 -29.98 8.39
C GLU A 76 4.72 -29.03 9.52
N MET A 77 4.00 -27.96 9.77
CA MET A 77 4.31 -27.01 10.84
C MET A 77 4.14 -27.67 12.23
N VAL A 78 3.12 -28.49 12.44
CA VAL A 78 2.93 -29.23 13.68
C VAL A 78 4.06 -30.24 13.88
N ALA A 79 4.48 -30.96 12.85
CA ALA A 79 5.52 -31.99 12.89
C ALA A 79 6.94 -31.43 13.09
N ASN A 80 7.27 -30.29 12.47
CA ASN A 80 8.65 -29.78 12.39
C ASN A 80 8.83 -28.42 13.11
N GLY A 81 7.75 -27.78 13.51
CA GLY A 81 7.77 -26.41 13.96
C GLY A 81 8.00 -25.40 12.82
N ARG A 82 8.21 -24.15 13.17
CA ARG A 82 8.65 -23.09 12.24
C ARG A 82 9.80 -22.30 12.83
N ARG A 83 10.66 -21.73 11.98
CA ARG A 83 11.86 -21.01 12.42
C ARG A 83 11.55 -19.63 12.97
N ASN A 84 10.53 -18.94 12.41
CA ASN A 84 10.16 -17.58 12.73
C ASN A 84 8.87 -17.54 13.54
N ILE A 85 8.81 -16.71 14.57
CA ILE A 85 7.60 -16.49 15.36
C ILE A 85 6.53 -15.84 14.49
N ALA A 86 6.94 -14.86 13.70
CA ALA A 86 6.10 -14.12 12.77
C ALA A 86 6.87 -13.83 11.47
N CYS A 87 6.17 -13.70 10.35
CA CYS A 87 6.76 -13.61 9.01
C CYS A 87 6.36 -12.37 8.23
N LEU A 88 5.18 -11.81 8.47
CA LEU A 88 4.58 -10.81 7.59
C LEU A 88 4.16 -9.55 8.35
N THR A 89 4.53 -8.40 7.79
CA THR A 89 4.06 -7.08 8.21
C THR A 89 3.91 -6.15 7.01
N ILE A 90 3.04 -5.17 7.11
CA ILE A 90 2.97 -4.06 6.17
C ILE A 90 3.34 -2.78 6.92
N ALA A 91 4.64 -2.50 6.93
CA ALA A 91 5.18 -1.26 7.52
C ALA A 91 4.96 -0.06 6.59
N PRO A 92 5.13 1.19 7.07
CA PRO A 92 4.99 2.38 6.22
C PRO A 92 5.90 2.39 4.99
N THR A 93 7.11 1.84 5.08
CA THR A 93 8.09 1.67 3.99
C THR A 93 8.44 2.95 3.21
N GLY A 94 8.36 4.14 3.84
CA GLY A 94 8.56 5.42 3.17
C GLY A 94 9.90 5.52 2.42
N THR A 95 11.02 5.27 3.10
CA THR A 95 12.36 5.29 2.48
C THR A 95 12.52 4.19 1.43
N THR A 96 12.03 2.98 1.72
CA THR A 96 12.11 1.85 0.77
C THR A 96 11.34 2.16 -0.51
N SER A 97 10.14 2.72 -0.39
CA SER A 97 9.31 3.08 -1.56
C SER A 97 9.94 4.18 -2.41
N LEU A 98 10.64 5.14 -1.80
CA LEU A 98 11.43 6.13 -2.54
C LEU A 98 12.57 5.47 -3.34
N MET A 99 13.29 4.53 -2.75
CA MET A 99 14.37 3.81 -3.43
C MET A 99 13.85 2.94 -4.58
N THR A 100 12.73 2.26 -4.38
CA THR A 100 12.10 1.40 -5.42
C THR A 100 11.24 2.17 -6.39
N GLN A 101 11.01 3.46 -6.14
CA GLN A 101 10.16 4.33 -6.95
C GLN A 101 8.73 3.77 -7.10
N THR A 102 8.14 3.40 -5.96
CA THR A 102 6.80 2.80 -5.87
C THR A 102 5.96 3.47 -4.80
N THR A 103 4.67 3.10 -4.73
CA THR A 103 3.79 3.44 -3.60
C THR A 103 4.28 2.78 -2.30
N SER A 104 3.95 3.36 -1.15
CA SER A 104 4.38 2.89 0.18
C SER A 104 3.40 1.88 0.75
N GLY A 105 3.89 0.76 1.30
CA GLY A 105 3.09 -0.23 2.01
C GLY A 105 1.82 -0.63 1.26
N ILE A 106 0.67 -0.52 1.93
CA ILE A 106 -0.66 -0.79 1.36
C ILE A 106 -1.29 0.45 0.69
N GLU A 107 -0.59 1.60 0.71
CA GLU A 107 -1.18 2.86 0.29
C GLU A 107 -1.39 2.96 -1.23
N PRO A 108 -2.46 3.62 -1.69
CA PRO A 108 -2.58 4.04 -3.07
C PRO A 108 -1.56 5.14 -3.39
N VAL A 109 -1.41 5.49 -4.66
CA VAL A 109 -0.63 6.67 -5.04
C VAL A 109 -1.23 7.93 -4.42
N PHE A 110 -0.38 8.85 -3.96
CA PHE A 110 -0.86 10.14 -3.46
C PHE A 110 -1.44 10.96 -4.61
N LEU A 111 -0.61 11.28 -5.60
CA LEU A 111 -1.01 11.88 -6.88
C LEU A 111 -0.11 11.29 -7.99
N PRO A 112 -0.65 10.85 -9.11
CA PRO A 112 0.15 10.29 -10.21
C PRO A 112 0.98 11.36 -10.93
N VAL A 113 0.49 12.59 -11.00
CA VAL A 113 1.16 13.76 -11.55
C VAL A 113 0.61 15.03 -10.90
N TYR A 114 1.48 16.00 -10.61
CA TYR A 114 1.06 17.29 -10.06
C TYR A 114 2.10 18.37 -10.30
N LYS A 115 1.66 19.64 -10.24
CA LYS A 115 2.54 20.80 -10.24
C LYS A 115 3.07 21.07 -8.84
N ARG A 116 4.35 21.27 -8.71
CA ARG A 116 5.02 21.66 -7.47
C ARG A 116 5.67 23.03 -7.65
N ARG A 117 5.57 23.86 -6.61
CA ARG A 117 6.23 25.15 -6.53
C ARG A 117 7.46 25.04 -5.65
N ARG A 118 8.56 25.61 -6.11
CA ARG A 118 9.79 25.78 -5.35
C ARG A 118 10.05 27.27 -5.19
N LYS A 119 10.21 27.75 -3.95
CA LYS A 119 10.62 29.13 -3.70
C LYS A 119 12.04 29.32 -4.24
N VAL A 120 12.26 30.39 -4.97
CA VAL A 120 13.52 30.70 -5.62
C VAL A 120 13.99 32.11 -5.25
N ASN A 121 15.30 32.35 -5.42
CA ASN A 121 15.84 33.70 -5.24
C ASN A 121 15.63 34.49 -6.53
N PRO A 122 14.84 35.57 -6.56
CA PRO A 122 14.58 36.34 -7.76
C PRO A 122 15.82 37.02 -8.35
N ASN A 123 16.92 37.10 -7.60
CA ASN A 123 18.19 37.67 -8.06
C ASN A 123 19.14 36.62 -8.67
N ASP A 124 18.75 35.35 -8.73
CA ASP A 124 19.51 34.30 -9.36
C ASP A 124 19.21 34.30 -10.86
N PRO A 125 20.19 34.60 -11.75
CA PRO A 125 19.99 34.69 -13.19
C PRO A 125 19.68 33.35 -13.89
N GLU A 126 19.92 32.21 -13.19
CA GLU A 126 19.69 30.88 -13.73
C GLU A 126 18.27 30.35 -13.42
N VAL A 127 17.46 31.12 -12.66
CA VAL A 127 16.15 30.69 -12.21
C VAL A 127 15.03 31.27 -13.05
N HIS A 128 14.12 30.41 -13.49
CA HIS A 128 12.86 30.84 -14.09
C HIS A 128 11.82 31.17 -13.00
N ILE A 129 11.18 32.33 -13.09
CA ILE A 129 10.12 32.74 -12.18
C ILE A 129 8.78 32.56 -12.89
N ASP A 130 7.98 31.58 -12.42
CA ASP A 130 6.65 31.29 -12.96
C ASP A 130 5.54 31.99 -12.17
N TYR A 131 5.78 32.27 -10.90
CA TYR A 131 4.78 32.82 -10.00
C TYR A 131 5.42 33.69 -8.90
N VAL A 132 4.76 34.80 -8.60
CA VAL A 132 5.10 35.65 -7.43
C VAL A 132 3.85 35.72 -6.57
N ASP A 133 3.99 35.45 -5.26
CA ASP A 133 2.89 35.51 -4.33
C ASP A 133 2.59 36.95 -3.84
N GLU A 134 1.55 37.09 -3.01
CA GLU A 134 1.12 38.40 -2.46
C GLU A 134 2.18 39.03 -1.55
N THR A 135 3.12 38.25 -1.03
CA THR A 135 4.22 38.70 -0.16
C THR A 135 5.47 39.08 -0.95
N GLY A 136 5.47 38.89 -2.26
CA GLY A 136 6.58 39.19 -3.16
C GLY A 136 7.60 38.05 -3.29
N ASP A 137 7.29 36.87 -2.77
CA ASP A 137 8.13 35.68 -2.92
C ASP A 137 7.99 35.08 -4.30
N ALA A 138 9.12 34.77 -4.93
CA ALA A 138 9.19 34.19 -6.28
C ALA A 138 9.27 32.67 -6.22
N PHE A 139 8.57 32.03 -7.13
CA PHE A 139 8.49 30.57 -7.23
C PHE A 139 8.69 30.10 -8.69
N GLU A 140 9.36 28.98 -8.83
CA GLU A 140 9.44 28.18 -10.04
C GLU A 140 8.45 27.02 -9.92
N GLU A 141 7.68 26.74 -10.98
CA GLU A 141 6.76 25.61 -11.08
C GLU A 141 7.38 24.50 -11.92
N TYR A 142 7.25 23.27 -11.47
CA TYR A 142 7.66 22.10 -12.21
C TYR A 142 6.70 20.94 -11.99
N ILE A 143 6.68 20.02 -12.96
CA ILE A 143 5.78 18.88 -12.91
C ILE A 143 6.50 17.71 -12.23
N VAL A 144 5.86 17.14 -11.22
CA VAL A 144 6.31 15.93 -10.54
C VAL A 144 5.43 14.78 -10.99
N TYR A 145 6.06 13.71 -11.42
CA TYR A 145 5.40 12.49 -11.83
C TYR A 145 5.74 11.37 -10.85
N HIS A 146 4.72 10.56 -10.54
CA HIS A 146 4.98 9.27 -9.91
C HIS A 146 5.72 8.36 -10.91
N PRO A 147 6.81 7.69 -10.52
CA PRO A 147 7.64 6.94 -11.47
C PRO A 147 6.89 5.85 -12.24
N LYS A 148 5.94 5.17 -11.60
CA LYS A 148 5.14 4.14 -12.29
C LYS A 148 4.10 4.73 -13.23
N PHE A 149 3.64 5.96 -12.97
CA PHE A 149 2.82 6.71 -13.93
C PHE A 149 3.62 7.10 -15.17
N LEU A 150 4.88 7.51 -15.01
CA LEU A 150 5.78 7.72 -16.16
C LEU A 150 5.97 6.44 -16.97
N LYS A 151 6.12 5.30 -16.30
CA LYS A 151 6.25 4.01 -16.98
C LYS A 151 4.97 3.64 -17.74
N TRP A 152 3.81 3.95 -17.17
CA TRP A 152 2.53 3.79 -17.86
C TRP A 152 2.44 4.69 -19.10
N MET A 153 2.86 5.95 -19.00
CA MET A 153 2.91 6.86 -20.16
C MET A 153 3.80 6.30 -21.28
N GLU A 154 5.01 5.85 -20.93
CA GLU A 154 5.96 5.25 -21.87
C GLU A 154 5.38 4.03 -22.60
N VAL A 155 4.76 3.09 -21.87
CA VAL A 155 4.15 1.89 -22.46
C VAL A 155 2.96 2.21 -23.38
N ASN A 156 2.32 3.38 -23.18
CA ASN A 156 1.17 3.82 -23.97
C ASN A 156 1.56 4.88 -25.04
N ASP A 157 2.86 5.05 -25.32
CA ASP A 157 3.37 6.02 -26.30
C ASP A 157 2.89 7.45 -26.06
N ILE A 158 2.80 7.85 -24.78
CA ILE A 158 2.41 9.20 -24.37
C ILE A 158 3.67 10.02 -24.09
N GLU A 159 3.94 11.02 -24.92
CA GLU A 159 5.07 11.90 -24.72
C GLU A 159 4.87 12.86 -23.54
N ARG A 160 5.96 13.13 -22.82
CA ARG A 160 5.99 14.14 -21.76
C ARG A 160 6.05 15.52 -22.41
N LYS A 161 5.28 16.45 -21.84
CA LYS A 161 5.37 17.88 -22.16
C LYS A 161 6.14 18.61 -21.06
N ASP A 162 6.75 19.72 -21.39
CA ASP A 162 7.41 20.62 -20.43
C ASP A 162 6.41 21.36 -19.55
N SER A 163 5.22 21.60 -20.08
CA SER A 163 4.13 22.22 -19.34
C SER A 163 2.77 21.60 -19.69
N TYR A 164 1.84 21.67 -18.75
CA TYR A 164 0.45 21.23 -18.90
C TYR A 164 -0.48 22.25 -18.27
N THR A 165 -1.66 22.43 -18.85
CA THR A 165 -2.78 23.02 -18.11
C THR A 165 -3.33 22.01 -17.08
N GLN A 166 -4.17 22.45 -16.14
CA GLN A 166 -4.80 21.55 -15.21
C GLN A 166 -5.72 20.55 -15.92
N GLU A 167 -6.49 21.02 -16.91
CA GLU A 167 -7.38 20.20 -17.72
C GLU A 167 -6.62 19.11 -18.49
N GLU A 168 -5.43 19.42 -19.01
CA GLU A 168 -4.59 18.43 -19.68
C GLU A 168 -4.07 17.37 -18.71
N LEU A 169 -3.68 17.75 -17.48
CA LEU A 169 -3.27 16.80 -16.44
C LEU A 169 -4.43 15.91 -16.02
N ASP A 170 -5.60 16.47 -15.80
CA ASP A 170 -6.81 15.74 -15.42
C ASP A 170 -7.22 14.75 -16.52
N ALA A 171 -7.17 15.17 -17.79
CA ALA A 171 -7.44 14.30 -18.94
C ALA A 171 -6.40 13.17 -19.08
N LEU A 172 -5.14 13.44 -18.78
CA LEU A 172 -4.07 12.44 -18.80
C LEU A 172 -4.29 11.40 -17.69
N VAL A 173 -4.58 11.85 -16.47
CA VAL A 173 -4.87 10.98 -15.33
C VAL A 173 -6.12 10.14 -15.60
N ALA A 174 -7.17 10.73 -16.19
CA ALA A 174 -8.42 10.05 -16.50
C ALA A 174 -8.27 8.84 -17.43
N ARG A 175 -7.21 8.78 -18.23
CA ARG A 175 -6.88 7.66 -19.11
C ARG A 175 -6.06 6.57 -18.44
N SER A 176 -5.56 6.82 -17.23
CA SER A 176 -4.62 5.94 -16.53
C SER A 176 -5.33 5.00 -15.54
N PRO A 177 -4.68 3.91 -15.12
CA PRO A 177 -5.20 3.05 -14.05
C PRO A 177 -5.26 3.75 -12.68
N TYR A 178 -4.67 4.93 -12.54
CA TYR A 178 -4.71 5.75 -11.33
C TYR A 178 -5.95 6.65 -11.23
N TYR A 179 -6.80 6.67 -12.26
CA TYR A 179 -8.02 7.47 -12.24
C TYR A 179 -8.96 7.06 -11.11
N LYS A 180 -9.33 8.03 -10.28
CA LYS A 180 -10.12 7.81 -9.06
C LYS A 180 -9.55 6.74 -8.11
N ALA A 181 -8.24 6.60 -8.12
CA ALA A 181 -7.49 5.63 -7.30
C ALA A 181 -6.38 6.29 -6.47
N THR A 182 -6.41 7.62 -6.32
CA THR A 182 -5.46 8.36 -5.50
C THR A 182 -5.87 8.35 -4.03
N SER A 183 -4.95 8.72 -3.15
CA SER A 183 -5.23 8.79 -1.70
C SER A 183 -6.40 9.73 -1.33
N ASN A 184 -6.70 10.71 -2.20
CA ASN A 184 -7.80 11.64 -1.99
C ASN A 184 -9.13 11.18 -2.62
N ASP A 185 -9.07 10.30 -3.63
CA ASP A 185 -10.25 9.85 -4.36
C ASP A 185 -10.86 8.58 -3.77
N VAL A 186 -10.02 7.73 -3.18
CA VAL A 186 -10.45 6.42 -2.67
C VAL A 186 -11.40 6.60 -1.50
N ASP A 187 -12.57 5.95 -1.60
CA ASP A 187 -13.50 5.87 -0.48
C ASP A 187 -12.80 5.26 0.74
N TRP A 188 -12.81 6.00 1.85
CA TRP A 188 -12.14 5.61 3.07
C TRP A 188 -12.71 4.31 3.68
N MET A 189 -14.01 4.04 3.49
CA MET A 189 -14.64 2.79 3.95
C MET A 189 -14.11 1.58 3.15
N GLU A 190 -13.99 1.71 1.84
CA GLU A 190 -13.42 0.64 1.00
C GLU A 190 -11.94 0.40 1.34
N LYS A 191 -11.18 1.46 1.65
CA LYS A 191 -9.80 1.35 2.09
C LYS A 191 -9.68 0.60 3.43
N VAL A 192 -10.54 0.91 4.40
CA VAL A 192 -10.58 0.21 5.69
C VAL A 192 -11.00 -1.25 5.53
N LYS A 193 -11.98 -1.54 4.68
CA LYS A 193 -12.40 -2.92 4.36
C LYS A 193 -11.26 -3.72 3.74
N MET A 194 -10.53 -3.12 2.79
CA MET A 194 -9.36 -3.76 2.19
C MET A 194 -8.31 -4.08 3.26
N GLN A 195 -7.95 -3.11 4.09
CA GLN A 195 -6.98 -3.29 5.16
C GLN A 195 -7.43 -4.39 6.14
N GLY A 196 -8.68 -4.39 6.60
CA GLY A 196 -9.20 -5.40 7.52
C GLY A 196 -9.24 -6.81 6.91
N ARG A 197 -9.50 -6.92 5.60
CA ARG A 197 -9.47 -8.21 4.88
C ARG A 197 -8.04 -8.72 4.66
N VAL A 198 -7.11 -7.84 4.30
CA VAL A 198 -5.68 -8.16 4.14
C VAL A 198 -5.05 -8.51 5.49
N GLN A 199 -5.44 -7.83 6.59
CA GLN A 199 -4.96 -8.12 7.95
C GLN A 199 -5.15 -9.59 8.35
N LYS A 200 -6.13 -10.26 7.79
CA LYS A 200 -6.36 -11.70 8.05
C LYS A 200 -5.19 -12.59 7.59
N TRP A 201 -4.36 -12.10 6.66
CA TRP A 201 -3.22 -12.79 6.08
C TRP A 201 -1.87 -12.18 6.44
N VAL A 202 -1.87 -11.22 7.38
CA VAL A 202 -0.67 -10.58 7.90
C VAL A 202 -0.65 -10.79 9.41
N ASP A 203 0.36 -11.47 9.90
CA ASP A 203 0.47 -11.90 11.30
C ASP A 203 0.96 -10.79 12.26
N HIS A 204 1.53 -9.73 11.72
CA HIS A 204 1.82 -8.47 12.42
C HIS A 204 0.88 -7.34 11.97
N SER A 205 1.21 -6.10 12.34
CA SER A 205 0.39 -4.93 12.04
C SER A 205 0.53 -4.46 10.59
N ILE A 206 -0.53 -3.84 10.10
CA ILE A 206 -0.56 -3.05 8.87
C ILE A 206 -0.57 -1.58 9.26
N SER A 207 0.36 -0.80 8.70
CA SER A 207 0.31 0.67 8.75
C SER A 207 -0.55 1.16 7.60
N VAL A 208 -1.54 1.96 7.92
CA VAL A 208 -2.48 2.54 6.94
C VAL A 208 -2.84 3.96 7.33
N THR A 209 -2.99 4.84 6.35
CA THR A 209 -3.48 6.20 6.53
C THR A 209 -4.91 6.30 6.01
N ILE A 210 -5.84 6.77 6.81
CA ILE A 210 -7.22 7.02 6.41
C ILE A 210 -7.45 8.53 6.39
N ASN A 211 -7.74 9.08 5.22
CA ASN A 211 -8.11 10.48 5.06
C ASN A 211 -9.62 10.62 5.27
N LEU A 212 -10.01 11.39 6.27
CA LEU A 212 -11.40 11.64 6.60
C LEU A 212 -11.74 13.11 6.39
N PRO A 213 -12.97 13.44 6.00
CA PRO A 213 -13.45 14.83 5.96
C PRO A 213 -13.47 15.44 7.37
N SER A 214 -13.39 16.75 7.46
CA SER A 214 -13.29 17.48 8.75
C SER A 214 -14.57 17.42 9.59
N ASP A 215 -15.70 17.06 9.00
CA ASP A 215 -17.04 16.96 9.59
C ASP A 215 -17.41 15.52 10.00
N VAL A 216 -16.45 14.60 9.99
CA VAL A 216 -16.69 13.21 10.39
C VAL A 216 -17.09 13.11 11.87
N THR A 217 -18.05 12.24 12.17
CA THR A 217 -18.51 12.00 13.54
C THR A 217 -17.60 11.07 14.32
N GLU A 218 -17.58 11.20 15.65
CA GLU A 218 -16.79 10.30 16.53
C GLU A 218 -17.25 8.85 16.39
N ASP A 219 -18.55 8.59 16.30
CA ASP A 219 -19.10 7.24 16.11
C ASP A 219 -18.58 6.59 14.82
N LEU A 220 -18.40 7.37 13.76
CA LEU A 220 -17.84 6.89 12.50
C LEU A 220 -16.37 6.48 12.68
N VAL A 221 -15.58 7.32 13.36
CA VAL A 221 -14.16 7.02 13.65
C VAL A 221 -14.05 5.71 14.47
N LEU A 222 -14.90 5.55 15.49
CA LEU A 222 -14.93 4.33 16.30
C LEU A 222 -15.32 3.10 15.46
N SER A 223 -16.28 3.24 14.54
CA SER A 223 -16.67 2.15 13.65
C SER A 223 -15.55 1.70 12.73
N LEU A 224 -14.70 2.64 12.27
CA LEU A 224 -13.52 2.32 11.44
C LEU A 224 -12.51 1.45 12.18
N ILE A 225 -12.28 1.72 13.47
CA ILE A 225 -11.38 0.90 14.29
C ILE A 225 -11.89 -0.54 14.37
N HIS A 226 -13.18 -0.75 14.57
CA HIS A 226 -13.77 -2.09 14.60
C HIS A 226 -13.68 -2.84 13.26
N ILE A 227 -13.77 -2.13 12.15
CA ILE A 227 -13.64 -2.74 10.81
C ILE A 227 -12.18 -3.08 10.52
N SER A 228 -11.24 -2.21 10.91
CA SER A 228 -9.83 -2.38 10.61
C SER A 228 -9.14 -3.48 11.43
N GLU A 229 -9.63 -3.77 12.64
CA GLU A 229 -9.05 -4.75 13.55
C GLU A 229 -10.03 -5.91 13.90
N PRO A 230 -10.63 -6.59 12.91
CA PRO A 230 -11.68 -7.58 13.19
C PRO A 230 -11.20 -8.84 13.92
N THR A 231 -9.90 -8.99 14.13
CA THR A 231 -9.28 -10.20 14.71
C THR A 231 -8.46 -9.94 15.98
N ARG A 232 -8.45 -8.70 16.47
CA ARG A 232 -7.72 -8.39 17.72
C ARG A 232 -8.56 -8.86 18.90
N PRO A 233 -8.13 -9.87 19.67
CA PRO A 233 -8.79 -10.22 20.95
C PRO A 233 -8.54 -9.06 21.92
N TYR A 234 -9.61 -8.60 22.57
CA TYR A 234 -9.52 -7.66 23.69
C TYR A 234 -8.96 -8.34 24.93
#